data_c4832bcc04ee648f6dc813df01e5fdc1
#
_entry.id   c4832bcc04ee648f6dc813df01e5fdc1
#
_cell.length_a   1.000
_cell.length_b   1.000
_cell.length_c   1.000
_cell.angle_alpha   90.00
_cell.angle_beta   90.00
_cell.angle_gamma   90.00
#
_symmetry.space_group_name_H-M   'P 1'
#
loop_
_entity.id
_entity.type
_entity.pdbx_description
1 polymer ?
#
loop_
_entity_poly.entity_id
_entity_poly.type
_entity_poly.pdbx_seq_one_letter_code
_entity_poly.pdbx_strand_id
1 'polypeptide(L)'
;MSWKTFALMIACASLMVGLAFAQGMDVPGDNNGDKIVSADEVAAAEKLAQEGKLSADDLQEIKHIHEKYPINITDSANRKVTIYKPVKTIIPMSWTDYEPIFVLGGLDKIAGVREDLKDAYSWIPGIKDKPTIGGFQEIDYEKVIELRPDLVISASSK
;
A
#
# COMPACT_ATOMS: atom_id res chain seq x y z
N MET A 1 13.21 -3.52 -56.36
CA MET A 1 12.86 -3.32 -54.93
C MET A 1 13.96 -2.50 -54.27
N SER A 2 13.71 -1.26 -53.98
CA SER A 2 14.74 -0.28 -53.64
C SER A 2 15.13 -0.37 -52.15
N TRP A 3 16.42 -0.32 -51.90
CA TRP A 3 17.09 -0.32 -50.59
C TRP A 3 16.60 0.77 -49.60
N LYS A 4 15.78 1.71 -50.04
CA LYS A 4 15.31 2.84 -49.23
C LYS A 4 14.13 2.51 -48.30
N THR A 5 13.54 1.33 -48.42
CA THR A 5 12.40 0.89 -47.56
C THR A 5 12.82 0.00 -46.38
N PHE A 6 14.11 -0.34 -46.25
CA PHE A 6 14.59 -1.19 -45.14
C PHE A 6 15.19 -0.41 -43.96
N ALA A 7 15.34 0.92 -44.12
CA ALA A 7 15.98 1.77 -43.09
C ALA A 7 15.00 2.43 -42.10
N LEU A 8 13.66 2.17 -42.21
CA LEU A 8 12.67 2.83 -41.37
C LEU A 8 11.98 1.88 -40.35
N MET A 9 12.46 0.66 -40.21
CA MET A 9 11.92 -0.31 -39.25
C MET A 9 12.86 -0.69 -38.09
N ILE A 10 14.00 0.00 -37.91
CA ILE A 10 14.97 -0.31 -36.83
C ILE A 10 15.07 0.81 -35.78
N ALA A 11 14.21 1.83 -35.86
CA ALA A 11 14.29 3.01 -34.96
C ALA A 11 13.23 3.04 -33.84
N CYS A 12 12.49 1.96 -33.58
CA CYS A 12 11.47 1.93 -32.50
C CYS A 12 11.70 0.84 -31.43
N ALA A 13 12.88 0.24 -31.36
CA ALA A 13 13.16 -0.87 -30.43
C ALA A 13 14.32 -0.56 -29.45
N SER A 14 14.46 0.68 -29.02
CA SER A 14 15.44 0.98 -27.97
C SER A 14 15.04 2.25 -27.24
N LEU A 15 14.24 2.12 -26.20
CA LEU A 15 14.26 2.85 -24.92
C LEU A 15 13.15 2.33 -23.98
N MET A 16 13.14 1.02 -23.76
CA MET A 16 12.60 0.49 -22.51
C MET A 16 13.81 0.29 -21.58
N VAL A 17 14.52 1.36 -21.25
CA VAL A 17 15.31 1.37 -20.02
C VAL A 17 14.28 1.33 -18.91
N GLY A 18 14.05 0.13 -18.38
CA GLY A 18 13.27 -0.06 -17.17
C GLY A 18 13.93 0.80 -16.07
N LEU A 19 13.37 1.97 -15.83
CA LEU A 19 13.47 2.59 -14.53
C LEU A 19 12.77 1.60 -13.58
N ALA A 20 13.57 0.74 -12.96
CA ALA A 20 13.19 0.10 -11.73
C ALA A 20 13.02 1.24 -10.73
N PHE A 21 11.86 1.86 -10.74
CA PHE A 21 11.43 2.67 -9.61
C PHE A 21 11.45 1.71 -8.42
N ALA A 22 12.32 1.98 -7.46
CA ALA A 22 12.06 1.52 -6.11
C ALA A 22 10.59 1.87 -5.88
N GLN A 23 9.73 0.83 -5.75
CA GLN A 23 8.29 1.03 -5.56
C GLN A 23 8.13 1.63 -4.16
N GLY A 24 8.31 2.95 -4.09
CA GLY A 24 7.92 3.75 -2.96
C GLY A 24 6.41 3.60 -2.78
N MET A 25 5.95 3.82 -1.57
CA MET A 25 4.53 3.81 -1.25
C MET A 25 3.79 4.70 -2.25
N ASP A 26 2.98 4.08 -3.11
CA ASP A 26 2.21 4.78 -4.12
C ASP A 26 1.03 5.48 -3.44
N VAL A 27 0.96 6.80 -3.58
CA VAL A 27 -0.12 7.63 -3.04
C VAL A 27 -1.04 8.00 -4.20
N PRO A 28 -2.29 7.53 -4.21
CA PRO A 28 -3.22 7.85 -5.27
C PRO A 28 -3.36 9.37 -5.47
N GLY A 29 -3.17 9.83 -6.70
CA GLY A 29 -3.25 11.25 -7.05
C GLY A 29 -1.93 12.03 -6.97
N ASP A 30 -0.92 11.51 -6.30
CA ASP A 30 0.44 12.08 -6.29
C ASP A 30 1.12 11.80 -7.63
N ASN A 31 1.28 12.82 -8.45
CA ASN A 31 1.89 12.70 -9.78
C ASN A 31 3.36 13.11 -9.80
N ASN A 32 3.81 13.83 -8.76
CA ASN A 32 5.17 14.35 -8.68
C ASN A 32 6.10 13.52 -7.78
N GLY A 33 5.54 12.57 -6.98
CA GLY A 33 6.26 11.64 -6.13
C GLY A 33 6.66 12.23 -4.76
N ASP A 34 6.08 13.36 -4.36
CA ASP A 34 6.36 14.00 -3.06
C ASP A 34 5.53 13.44 -1.89
N LYS A 35 4.61 12.52 -2.18
CA LYS A 35 3.66 11.86 -1.27
C LYS A 35 2.57 12.77 -0.71
N ILE A 36 2.39 13.94 -1.28
CA ILE A 36 1.35 14.89 -0.90
C ILE A 36 0.46 15.15 -2.11
N VAL A 37 -0.83 15.01 -1.95
CA VAL A 37 -1.77 15.34 -3.02
C VAL A 37 -2.11 16.83 -2.94
N SER A 38 -1.58 17.62 -3.86
CA SER A 38 -1.78 19.06 -3.97
C SER A 38 -3.14 19.40 -4.60
N ALA A 39 -3.57 20.66 -4.49
CA ALA A 39 -4.79 21.15 -5.14
C ALA A 39 -4.71 21.06 -6.68
N ASP A 40 -3.52 21.25 -7.26
CA ASP A 40 -3.32 21.15 -8.71
C ASP A 40 -3.47 19.69 -9.18
N GLU A 41 -3.04 18.73 -8.38
CA GLU A 41 -3.19 17.29 -8.68
C GLU A 41 -4.66 16.86 -8.54
N VAL A 42 -5.39 17.39 -7.57
CA VAL A 42 -6.85 17.18 -7.49
C VAL A 42 -7.54 17.72 -8.74
N ALA A 43 -7.18 18.94 -9.19
CA ALA A 43 -7.76 19.52 -10.42
C ALA A 43 -7.43 18.69 -11.66
N ALA A 44 -6.21 18.13 -11.75
CA ALA A 44 -5.84 17.20 -12.82
C ALA A 44 -6.66 15.91 -12.78
N ALA A 45 -6.88 15.33 -11.58
CA ALA A 45 -7.72 14.17 -11.40
C ALA A 45 -9.18 14.42 -11.77
N GLU A 46 -9.74 15.58 -11.44
CA GLU A 46 -11.09 16.00 -11.83
C GLU A 46 -11.24 16.05 -13.36
N LYS A 47 -10.24 16.58 -14.05
CA LYS A 47 -10.23 16.59 -15.51
C LYS A 47 -10.21 15.18 -16.10
N LEU A 48 -9.40 14.29 -15.57
CA LEU A 48 -9.36 12.88 -15.99
C LEU A 48 -10.71 12.18 -15.77
N ALA A 49 -11.38 12.46 -14.66
CA ALA A 49 -12.70 11.92 -14.39
C ALA A 49 -13.75 12.45 -15.37
N GLN A 50 -13.73 13.73 -15.72
CA GLN A 50 -14.61 14.33 -16.74
C GLN A 50 -14.38 13.71 -18.13
N GLU A 51 -13.13 13.33 -18.44
CA GLU A 51 -12.77 12.64 -19.69
C GLU A 51 -13.09 11.13 -19.66
N GLY A 52 -13.64 10.60 -18.56
CA GLY A 52 -13.93 9.17 -18.36
C GLY A 52 -12.70 8.28 -18.20
N LYS A 53 -11.54 8.87 -17.90
CA LYS A 53 -10.25 8.17 -17.71
C LYS A 53 -9.96 7.83 -16.25
N LEU A 54 -10.70 8.37 -15.32
CA LEU A 54 -10.62 8.09 -13.89
C LEU A 54 -12.01 7.77 -13.36
N SER A 55 -12.14 6.76 -12.49
CA SER A 55 -13.43 6.41 -11.90
C SER A 55 -13.87 7.47 -10.87
N ALA A 56 -15.18 7.51 -10.57
CA ALA A 56 -15.70 8.40 -9.53
C ALA A 56 -15.16 8.04 -8.14
N ASP A 57 -14.98 6.75 -7.87
CA ASP A 57 -14.46 6.26 -6.59
C ASP A 57 -12.98 6.64 -6.41
N ASP A 58 -12.15 6.50 -7.46
CA ASP A 58 -10.75 6.92 -7.41
C ASP A 58 -10.64 8.44 -7.19
N LEU A 59 -11.47 9.24 -7.86
CA LEU A 59 -11.50 10.69 -7.64
C LEU A 59 -11.88 11.05 -6.20
N GLN A 60 -12.85 10.35 -5.62
CA GLN A 60 -13.23 10.54 -4.22
C GLN A 60 -12.09 10.18 -3.27
N GLU A 61 -11.37 9.09 -3.54
CA GLU A 61 -10.19 8.70 -2.76
C GLU A 61 -9.09 9.77 -2.83
N ILE A 62 -8.78 10.28 -4.02
CA ILE A 62 -7.78 11.35 -4.22
C ILE A 62 -8.18 12.61 -3.43
N LYS A 63 -9.43 13.04 -3.50
CA LYS A 63 -9.94 14.18 -2.72
C LYS A 63 -9.84 13.95 -1.22
N HIS A 64 -10.19 12.75 -0.77
CA HIS A 64 -10.07 12.38 0.64
C HIS A 64 -8.61 12.42 1.12
N ILE A 65 -7.67 11.94 0.29
CA ILE A 65 -6.24 12.00 0.60
C ILE A 65 -5.80 13.46 0.70
N HIS A 66 -6.15 14.30 -0.25
CA HIS A 66 -5.82 15.72 -0.23
C HIS A 66 -6.31 16.43 1.04
N GLU A 67 -7.53 16.12 1.51
CA GLU A 67 -8.13 16.77 2.67
C GLU A 67 -7.61 16.27 4.02
N LYS A 68 -7.23 14.99 4.11
CA LYS A 68 -7.00 14.30 5.39
C LYS A 68 -5.56 13.85 5.62
N TYR A 69 -4.75 13.77 4.59
CA TYR A 69 -3.38 13.25 4.67
C TYR A 69 -2.36 14.33 4.27
N PRO A 70 -1.12 14.23 4.77
CA PRO A 70 -0.59 13.17 5.64
C PRO A 70 -1.04 13.30 7.10
N ILE A 71 -1.15 12.16 7.78
CA ILE A 71 -1.38 12.08 9.23
C ILE A 71 -0.04 11.78 9.92
N ASN A 72 0.34 12.61 10.88
CA ASN A 72 1.54 12.40 11.68
C ASN A 72 1.16 11.88 13.07
N ILE A 73 1.73 10.74 13.45
CA ILE A 73 1.55 10.14 14.77
C ILE A 73 2.89 9.94 15.45
N THR A 74 2.88 9.88 16.77
CA THR A 74 4.05 9.44 17.56
C THR A 74 3.69 8.12 18.21
N ASP A 75 4.48 7.07 17.93
CA ASP A 75 4.23 5.74 18.49
C ASP A 75 4.72 5.61 19.95
N SER A 76 4.46 4.45 20.58
CA SER A 76 4.86 4.16 21.95
C SER A 76 6.37 4.08 22.15
N ALA A 77 7.15 3.90 21.07
CA ALA A 77 8.60 3.97 21.06
C ALA A 77 9.15 5.38 20.83
N ASN A 78 8.26 6.39 20.81
CA ASN A 78 8.57 7.78 20.55
C ASN A 78 9.12 8.08 19.15
N ARG A 79 8.76 7.23 18.16
CA ARG A 79 9.08 7.43 16.75
C ARG A 79 7.97 8.24 16.07
N LYS A 80 8.37 9.18 15.22
CA LYS A 80 7.41 9.89 14.35
C LYS A 80 7.12 9.04 13.13
N VAL A 81 5.85 8.74 12.93
CA VAL A 81 5.35 7.96 11.78
C VAL A 81 4.41 8.85 10.98
N THR A 82 4.62 8.92 9.66
CA THR A 82 3.76 9.65 8.75
C THR A 82 2.97 8.67 7.89
N ILE A 83 1.65 8.80 7.90
CA ILE A 83 0.72 8.01 7.10
C ILE A 83 0.23 8.91 5.97
N TYR A 84 0.55 8.54 4.71
CA TYR A 84 0.31 9.39 3.54
C TYR A 84 -1.01 9.12 2.81
N LYS A 85 -1.66 7.99 3.11
CA LYS A 85 -2.92 7.56 2.47
C LYS A 85 -3.72 6.67 3.42
N PRO A 86 -5.00 6.39 3.13
CA PRO A 86 -5.79 5.43 3.89
C PRO A 86 -5.11 4.07 3.99
N VAL A 87 -5.03 3.51 5.20
CA VAL A 87 -4.48 2.18 5.43
C VAL A 87 -5.53 1.15 5.02
N LYS A 88 -5.26 0.40 3.95
CA LYS A 88 -6.13 -0.65 3.41
C LYS A 88 -5.68 -2.04 3.87
N THR A 89 -4.38 -2.22 4.08
CA THR A 89 -3.79 -3.51 4.46
C THR A 89 -2.85 -3.38 5.65
N ILE A 90 -3.00 -4.28 6.62
CA ILE A 90 -2.27 -4.26 7.90
C ILE A 90 -1.66 -5.64 8.15
N ILE A 91 -0.44 -5.67 8.67
CA ILE A 91 0.14 -6.86 9.27
C ILE A 91 0.38 -6.59 10.75
N PRO A 92 -0.46 -7.14 11.66
CA PRO A 92 -0.21 -7.12 13.10
C PRO A 92 0.79 -8.20 13.47
N MET A 93 1.90 -7.82 14.13
CA MET A 93 2.94 -8.76 14.58
C MET A 93 2.80 -9.15 16.04
N SER A 94 2.07 -8.37 16.84
CA SER A 94 1.87 -8.65 18.27
C SER A 94 0.53 -9.37 18.51
N TRP A 95 0.52 -10.30 19.46
CA TRP A 95 -0.71 -10.96 19.89
C TRP A 95 -1.75 -9.99 20.45
N THR A 96 -1.35 -8.85 20.98
CA THR A 96 -2.26 -7.82 21.53
C THR A 96 -2.98 -6.99 20.49
N ASP A 97 -2.61 -7.11 19.19
CA ASP A 97 -3.13 -6.21 18.15
C ASP A 97 -4.40 -6.76 17.49
N TYR A 98 -4.59 -8.09 17.52
CA TYR A 98 -5.68 -8.75 16.77
C TYR A 98 -7.07 -8.43 17.29
N GLU A 99 -7.26 -8.47 18.62
CA GLU A 99 -8.57 -8.18 19.23
C GLU A 99 -9.02 -6.72 18.98
N PRO A 100 -8.17 -5.70 19.22
CA PRO A 100 -8.55 -4.32 18.89
C PRO A 100 -8.87 -4.12 17.43
N ILE A 101 -8.10 -4.70 16.51
CA ILE A 101 -8.36 -4.61 15.07
C ILE A 101 -9.72 -5.25 14.74
N PHE A 102 -10.03 -6.42 15.30
CA PHE A 102 -11.30 -7.10 15.11
C PHE A 102 -12.47 -6.28 15.64
N VAL A 103 -12.38 -5.77 16.87
CA VAL A 103 -13.43 -4.96 17.51
C VAL A 103 -13.69 -3.66 16.74
N LEU A 104 -12.67 -3.08 16.15
CA LEU A 104 -12.78 -1.88 15.31
C LEU A 104 -13.27 -2.18 13.88
N GLY A 105 -13.60 -3.44 13.57
CA GLY A 105 -14.09 -3.84 12.24
C GLY A 105 -13.01 -3.89 11.16
N GLY A 106 -11.72 -3.99 11.54
CA GLY A 106 -10.59 -3.99 10.62
C GLY A 106 -10.10 -5.38 10.19
N LEU A 107 -10.88 -6.43 10.41
CA LEU A 107 -10.47 -7.81 10.10
C LEU A 107 -10.17 -8.03 8.61
N ASP A 108 -10.94 -7.43 7.73
CA ASP A 108 -10.75 -7.47 6.28
C ASP A 108 -9.40 -6.87 5.86
N LYS A 109 -8.89 -5.91 6.63
CA LYS A 109 -7.60 -5.25 6.39
C LYS A 109 -6.39 -6.10 6.79
N ILE A 110 -6.55 -7.16 7.58
CA ILE A 110 -5.43 -8.04 7.97
C ILE A 110 -4.96 -8.82 6.73
N ALA A 111 -3.76 -8.50 6.24
CA ALA A 111 -3.15 -9.13 5.08
C ALA A 111 -2.39 -10.42 5.41
N GLY A 112 -1.85 -10.53 6.61
CA GLY A 112 -1.08 -11.70 7.05
C GLY A 112 -1.13 -11.89 8.56
N VAL A 113 -0.95 -13.13 9.01
CA VAL A 113 -1.07 -13.55 10.41
C VAL A 113 0.12 -14.44 10.78
N ARG A 114 0.65 -14.28 11.98
CA ARG A 114 1.63 -15.22 12.53
C ARG A 114 0.99 -16.59 12.75
N GLU A 115 1.74 -17.64 12.40
CA GLU A 115 1.24 -19.02 12.48
C GLU A 115 0.79 -19.42 13.89
N ASP A 116 1.60 -19.08 14.89
CA ASP A 116 1.32 -19.37 16.30
C ASP A 116 0.06 -18.68 16.83
N LEU A 117 -0.42 -17.64 16.16
CA LEU A 117 -1.60 -16.89 16.55
C LEU A 117 -2.89 -17.37 15.88
N LYS A 118 -2.80 -18.13 14.78
CA LYS A 118 -3.98 -18.65 14.08
C LYS A 118 -4.85 -19.53 14.95
N ASP A 119 -4.25 -20.36 15.77
CA ASP A 119 -4.99 -21.23 16.70
C ASP A 119 -5.46 -20.46 17.94
N ALA A 120 -4.64 -19.57 18.48
CA ALA A 120 -4.99 -18.74 19.63
C ALA A 120 -6.21 -17.84 19.34
N TYR A 121 -6.31 -17.33 18.12
CA TYR A 121 -7.41 -16.47 17.66
C TYR A 121 -8.39 -17.16 16.72
N SER A 122 -8.48 -18.48 16.80
CA SER A 122 -9.39 -19.28 15.95
C SER A 122 -10.87 -18.91 16.07
N TRP A 123 -11.25 -18.17 17.12
CA TRP A 123 -12.58 -17.63 17.31
C TRP A 123 -12.87 -16.38 16.46
N ILE A 124 -11.82 -15.73 15.89
CA ILE A 124 -11.98 -14.63 14.94
C ILE A 124 -12.31 -15.22 13.57
N PRO A 125 -13.47 -14.88 12.96
CA PRO A 125 -13.86 -15.42 11.66
C PRO A 125 -12.82 -15.16 10.57
N GLY A 126 -12.43 -16.20 9.81
CA GLY A 126 -11.51 -16.06 8.67
C GLY A 126 -10.04 -15.86 9.02
N ILE A 127 -9.66 -15.81 10.31
CA ILE A 127 -8.25 -15.58 10.69
C ILE A 127 -7.33 -16.73 10.22
N LYS A 128 -7.83 -17.95 10.21
CA LYS A 128 -7.09 -19.15 9.79
C LYS A 128 -6.78 -19.16 8.29
N ASP A 129 -7.61 -18.50 7.50
CA ASP A 129 -7.51 -18.46 6.05
C ASP A 129 -6.50 -17.39 5.56
N LYS A 130 -6.09 -16.49 6.47
CA LYS A 130 -5.10 -15.44 6.13
C LYS A 130 -3.71 -16.05 5.87
N PRO A 131 -2.93 -15.46 4.95
CA PRO A 131 -1.54 -15.87 4.71
C PRO A 131 -0.71 -15.89 6.00
N THR A 132 0.20 -16.85 6.11
CA THR A 132 1.13 -16.94 7.25
C THR A 132 2.39 -16.12 6.97
N ILE A 133 2.84 -15.37 7.98
CA ILE A 133 4.05 -14.52 7.93
C ILE A 133 5.15 -15.04 8.87
N GLY A 134 5.26 -16.36 9.04
CA GLY A 134 6.15 -17.00 10.01
C GLY A 134 5.56 -17.07 11.41
N GLY A 135 6.40 -17.37 12.40
CA GLY A 135 6.01 -17.55 13.80
C GLY A 135 6.63 -16.51 14.74
N PHE A 136 6.51 -16.78 16.04
CA PHE A 136 7.02 -15.85 17.07
C PHE A 136 8.54 -15.68 17.02
N GLN A 137 9.28 -16.76 16.79
CA GLN A 137 10.75 -16.74 16.81
C GLN A 137 11.36 -16.30 15.49
N GLU A 138 10.64 -16.53 14.38
CA GLU A 138 11.13 -16.25 13.05
C GLU A 138 10.01 -15.69 12.18
N ILE A 139 10.13 -14.43 11.85
CA ILE A 139 9.23 -13.75 10.93
C ILE A 139 9.74 -13.94 9.50
N ASP A 140 8.87 -14.36 8.61
CA ASP A 140 9.12 -14.42 7.16
C ASP A 140 8.98 -13.02 6.56
N TYR A 141 10.09 -12.27 6.55
CA TYR A 141 10.12 -10.92 5.99
C TYR A 141 9.90 -10.90 4.49
N GLU A 142 10.26 -11.95 3.76
CA GLU A 142 9.99 -12.05 2.32
C GLU A 142 8.48 -12.12 2.09
N LYS A 143 7.78 -12.90 2.90
CA LYS A 143 6.32 -12.97 2.84
C LYS A 143 5.65 -11.67 3.25
N VAL A 144 6.17 -10.97 4.24
CA VAL A 144 5.67 -9.62 4.62
C VAL A 144 5.81 -8.65 3.45
N ILE A 145 6.95 -8.65 2.76
CA ILE A 145 7.20 -7.78 1.60
C ILE A 145 6.28 -8.18 0.43
N GLU A 146 6.10 -9.48 0.17
CA GLU A 146 5.21 -9.98 -0.88
C GLU A 146 3.77 -9.51 -0.69
N LEU A 147 3.28 -9.51 0.55
CA LEU A 147 1.92 -9.09 0.91
C LEU A 147 1.71 -7.58 0.78
N ARG A 148 2.76 -6.78 0.63
CA ARG A 148 2.74 -5.32 0.43
C ARG A 148 1.78 -4.58 1.38
N PRO A 149 1.93 -4.73 2.72
CA PRO A 149 1.05 -4.06 3.66
C PRO A 149 1.28 -2.54 3.62
N ASP A 150 0.20 -1.78 3.79
CA ASP A 150 0.30 -0.32 3.99
C ASP A 150 0.87 0.00 5.37
N LEU A 151 0.63 -0.88 6.36
CA LEU A 151 1.07 -0.68 7.74
C LEU A 151 1.45 -2.03 8.39
N VAL A 152 2.60 -2.03 9.07
CA VAL A 152 3.00 -3.12 9.97
C VAL A 152 2.96 -2.59 11.39
N ILE A 153 2.25 -3.30 12.28
CA ILE A 153 2.14 -2.95 13.70
C ILE A 153 2.93 -3.97 14.50
N SER A 154 3.83 -3.50 15.34
CA SER A 154 4.64 -4.36 16.20
C SER A 154 4.74 -3.77 17.60
N ALA A 155 4.75 -4.64 18.61
CA ALA A 155 5.05 -4.21 19.97
C ALA A 155 6.51 -3.75 20.07
N SER A 156 6.73 -2.62 20.75
CA SER A 156 8.09 -2.18 21.11
C SER A 156 8.57 -2.99 22.31
N SER A 157 9.64 -3.76 22.13
CA SER A 157 10.44 -4.21 23.30
C SER A 157 11.28 -3.02 23.77
N LYS A 158 10.96 -2.47 24.92
CA LYS A 158 11.86 -1.54 25.62
C LYS A 158 13.03 -2.29 26.22
#